data_82aeb64071de2d352d621749ff9afc76
#
_entry.id   82aeb64071de2d352d621749ff9afc76
#
_cell.length_a   1.000
_cell.length_b   1.000
_cell.length_c   1.000
_cell.angle_alpha   90.00
_cell.angle_beta   90.00
_cell.angle_gamma   90.00
#
_symmetry.space_group_name_H-M   'P 1'
#
loop_
_entity.id
_entity.type
_entity.pdbx_description
1 polymer ?
#
loop_
_entity_poly.entity_id
_entity_poly.type
_entity_poly.pdbx_seq_one_letter_code
_entity_poly.pdbx_strand_id
1 'polypeptide(L)'
;MKKTKTLLIIAAASLVLMIIIAFVMSIVAIRTANKRPVSLEQIVIQSHDIEFCDDIFFAGERVPLEMFNIRERYERELLSNTYFHSNTMVLIKRSKRWFPVIEPILKEYGIPDDFKYLCVIESYLSNVVSPAGAAGFWQFMKSTAQEYDLEINKDVDMRYN
;
A
#
# COMPACT_ATOMS: atom_id res chain seq x y z
N MET A 1 -10.62 62.48 44.86
CA MET A 1 -11.54 61.77 43.94
C MET A 1 -10.92 61.33 42.63
N LYS A 2 -10.07 62.12 41.92
CA LYS A 2 -9.43 61.65 40.65
C LYS A 2 -8.42 60.48 40.86
N LYS A 3 -7.58 60.55 41.92
CA LYS A 3 -6.55 59.49 42.19
C LYS A 3 -7.18 58.13 42.51
N THR A 4 -8.29 58.09 43.23
CA THR A 4 -8.99 56.82 43.57
C THR A 4 -9.61 56.15 42.35
N LYS A 5 -10.18 56.93 41.42
CA LYS A 5 -10.70 56.39 40.16
C LYS A 5 -9.61 55.81 39.26
N THR A 6 -8.44 56.49 39.18
CA THR A 6 -7.29 55.97 38.40
C THR A 6 -6.75 54.67 38.99
N LEU A 7 -6.66 54.57 40.32
CA LEU A 7 -6.21 53.32 40.99
C LEU A 7 -7.17 52.17 40.75
N LEU A 8 -8.48 52.44 40.75
CA LEU A 8 -9.50 51.44 40.48
C LEU A 8 -9.43 50.93 39.02
N ILE A 9 -9.19 51.81 38.06
CA ILE A 9 -9.00 51.46 36.64
C ILE A 9 -7.74 50.59 36.44
N ILE A 10 -6.64 50.96 37.09
CA ILE A 10 -5.40 50.17 37.01
C ILE A 10 -5.59 48.77 37.63
N ALA A 11 -6.26 48.69 38.79
CA ALA A 11 -6.57 47.41 39.42
C ALA A 11 -7.49 46.55 38.56
N ALA A 12 -8.51 47.12 37.92
CA ALA A 12 -9.38 46.40 37.01
C ALA A 12 -8.65 45.91 35.75
N ALA A 13 -7.76 46.74 35.19
CA ALA A 13 -6.95 46.37 34.03
C ALA A 13 -5.96 45.25 34.35
N SER A 14 -5.33 45.27 35.54
CA SER A 14 -4.44 44.20 35.98
C SER A 14 -5.19 42.87 36.23
N LEU A 15 -6.41 42.92 36.74
CA LEU A 15 -7.22 41.73 36.92
C LEU A 15 -7.63 41.11 35.59
N VAL A 16 -8.02 41.93 34.61
CA VAL A 16 -8.35 41.46 33.25
C VAL A 16 -7.12 40.84 32.58
N LEU A 17 -5.95 41.43 32.71
CA LEU A 17 -4.71 40.92 32.18
C LEU A 17 -4.35 39.55 32.81
N MET A 18 -4.50 39.39 34.12
CA MET A 18 -4.26 38.11 34.77
C MET A 18 -5.24 37.03 34.31
N ILE A 19 -6.51 37.35 34.08
CA ILE A 19 -7.49 36.40 33.53
C ILE A 19 -7.11 35.97 32.12
N ILE A 20 -6.64 36.87 31.26
CA ILE A 20 -6.19 36.59 29.91
C ILE A 20 -4.94 35.65 29.96
N ILE A 21 -3.96 35.95 30.82
CA ILE A 21 -2.75 35.12 30.98
C ILE A 21 -3.16 33.72 31.46
N ALA A 22 -4.03 33.59 32.45
CA ALA A 22 -4.49 32.31 32.96
C ALA A 22 -5.21 31.49 31.87
N PHE A 23 -6.03 32.17 31.03
CA PHE A 23 -6.71 31.51 29.91
C PHE A 23 -5.75 31.04 28.82
N VAL A 24 -4.77 31.86 28.45
CA VAL A 24 -3.71 31.46 27.50
C VAL A 24 -2.90 30.30 28.05
N MET A 25 -2.52 30.35 29.33
CA MET A 25 -1.78 29.25 29.97
C MET A 25 -2.59 27.94 30.00
N SER A 26 -3.91 28.04 30.24
CA SER A 26 -4.81 26.88 30.16
C SER A 26 -4.86 26.29 28.75
N ILE A 27 -4.96 27.12 27.72
CA ILE A 27 -4.95 26.65 26.32
C ILE A 27 -3.60 25.98 25.99
N VAL A 28 -2.50 26.57 26.42
CA VAL A 28 -1.16 26.01 26.21
C VAL A 28 -1.02 24.68 26.96
N ALA A 29 -1.49 24.61 28.21
CA ALA A 29 -1.47 23.37 29.00
C ALA A 29 -2.32 22.25 28.36
N ILE A 30 -3.51 22.59 27.83
CA ILE A 30 -4.36 21.63 27.11
C ILE A 30 -3.68 21.16 25.81
N ARG A 31 -3.04 22.06 25.07
CA ARG A 31 -2.31 21.68 23.85
C ARG A 31 -1.07 20.84 24.12
N THR A 32 -0.36 21.08 25.22
CA THR A 32 0.81 20.28 25.63
C THR A 32 0.40 18.93 26.22
N ALA A 33 -0.68 18.88 27.01
CA ALA A 33 -1.24 17.64 27.53
C ALA A 33 -1.79 16.71 26.42
N ASN A 34 -2.28 17.30 25.33
CA ASN A 34 -2.80 16.54 24.19
C ASN A 34 -1.69 16.03 23.26
N LYS A 35 -0.46 16.48 23.42
CA LYS A 35 0.74 15.84 22.85
C LYS A 35 1.16 14.70 23.78
N ARG A 36 0.40 13.59 23.77
CA ARG A 36 0.87 12.37 24.39
C ARG A 36 2.19 12.00 23.71
N PRO A 37 3.31 11.86 24.46
CA PRO A 37 4.46 11.22 23.86
C PRO A 37 3.99 9.85 23.37
N VAL A 38 4.19 9.57 22.10
CA VAL A 38 4.00 8.22 21.58
C VAL A 38 4.98 7.37 22.38
N SER A 39 4.48 6.60 23.34
CA SER A 39 5.33 5.68 24.08
C SER A 39 5.86 4.67 23.07
N LEU A 40 7.14 4.35 23.13
CA LEU A 40 7.75 3.32 22.30
C LEU A 40 7.01 1.97 22.43
N GLU A 41 6.30 1.76 23.52
CA GLU A 41 5.38 0.62 23.72
C GLU A 41 4.13 0.67 22.81
N GLN A 42 3.74 1.85 22.28
CA GLN A 42 2.67 1.97 21.30
C GLN A 42 3.16 1.87 19.85
N ILE A 43 4.48 1.80 19.63
CA ILE A 43 5.10 1.31 18.41
C ILE A 43 5.35 -0.21 18.55
N VAL A 44 4.53 -0.91 19.28
CA VAL A 44 4.34 -2.32 19.00
C VAL A 44 3.71 -2.32 17.61
N ILE A 45 4.52 -2.69 16.62
CA ILE A 45 4.01 -3.19 15.35
C ILE A 45 2.95 -4.19 15.80
N GLN A 46 1.67 -3.82 15.66
CA GLN A 46 0.61 -4.80 15.73
C GLN A 46 0.93 -5.72 14.56
N SER A 47 1.73 -6.75 14.84
CA SER A 47 1.73 -7.92 14.01
C SER A 47 0.28 -8.39 14.07
N HIS A 48 -0.51 -8.02 13.08
CA HIS A 48 -1.78 -8.67 12.89
C HIS A 48 -1.41 -10.12 12.75
N ASP A 49 -2.00 -10.97 13.57
CA ASP A 49 -1.87 -12.40 13.39
C ASP A 49 -2.33 -12.66 11.95
N ILE A 50 -1.33 -12.92 11.09
CA ILE A 50 -1.63 -13.23 9.70
C ILE A 50 -2.19 -14.63 9.74
N GLU A 51 -3.49 -14.73 9.44
CA GLU A 51 -4.16 -16.01 9.32
C GLU A 51 -3.61 -16.71 8.08
N PHE A 52 -2.77 -17.72 8.30
CA PHE A 52 -2.22 -18.54 7.23
C PHE A 52 -3.26 -19.52 6.76
N CYS A 53 -3.58 -19.51 5.46
CA CYS A 53 -4.42 -20.52 4.88
C CYS A 53 -3.69 -21.88 4.89
N ASP A 54 -4.39 -22.94 5.28
CA ASP A 54 -3.83 -24.30 5.26
C ASP A 54 -3.94 -24.97 3.89
N ASP A 55 -4.89 -24.54 3.06
CA ASP A 55 -5.07 -25.03 1.70
C ASP A 55 -5.08 -23.89 0.69
N ILE A 56 -4.14 -23.95 -0.25
CA ILE A 56 -4.01 -23.03 -1.37
C ILE A 56 -4.02 -23.82 -2.66
N PHE A 57 -4.69 -23.28 -3.67
CA PHE A 57 -4.74 -23.84 -5.02
C PHE A 57 -4.25 -22.81 -6.02
N PHE A 58 -3.60 -23.27 -7.08
CA PHE A 58 -3.26 -22.48 -8.24
C PHE A 58 -3.58 -23.28 -9.51
N ALA A 59 -4.36 -22.71 -10.38
CA ALA A 59 -4.85 -23.35 -11.60
C ALA A 59 -5.54 -24.71 -11.36
N GLY A 60 -6.20 -24.87 -10.21
CA GLY A 60 -6.83 -26.12 -9.79
C GLY A 60 -5.92 -27.13 -9.12
N GLU A 61 -4.64 -26.89 -9.06
CA GLU A 61 -3.68 -27.77 -8.36
C GLU A 61 -3.43 -27.29 -6.94
N ARG A 62 -3.41 -28.23 -5.99
CA ARG A 62 -3.15 -27.93 -4.58
C ARG A 62 -1.66 -27.65 -4.34
N VAL A 63 -1.37 -26.55 -3.64
CA VAL A 63 -0.02 -26.24 -3.19
C VAL A 63 0.33 -27.10 -1.97
N PRO A 64 1.42 -27.90 -1.98
CA PRO A 64 1.75 -28.82 -0.89
C PRO A 64 2.40 -28.08 0.29
N LEU A 65 1.58 -27.39 1.09
CA LEU A 65 2.05 -26.61 2.24
C LEU A 65 2.53 -27.47 3.41
N GLU A 66 2.33 -28.79 3.37
CA GLU A 66 2.95 -29.76 4.28
C GLU A 66 4.47 -29.88 4.09
N MET A 67 4.99 -29.46 2.94
CA MET A 67 6.44 -29.41 2.70
C MET A 67 7.00 -28.14 3.32
N PHE A 68 7.92 -28.30 4.27
CA PHE A 68 8.52 -27.21 5.04
C PHE A 68 9.05 -26.05 4.18
N ASN A 69 9.80 -26.37 3.13
CA ASN A 69 10.39 -25.37 2.23
C ASN A 69 9.36 -24.60 1.41
N ILE A 70 8.21 -25.21 1.10
CA ILE A 70 7.09 -24.54 0.39
C ILE A 70 6.35 -23.64 1.35
N ARG A 71 6.03 -24.15 2.55
CA ARG A 71 5.39 -23.36 3.61
C ARG A 71 6.22 -22.14 3.99
N GLU A 72 7.52 -22.28 4.20
CA GLU A 72 8.42 -21.18 4.55
C GLU A 72 8.43 -20.08 3.47
N ARG A 73 8.45 -20.47 2.19
CA ARG A 73 8.37 -19.51 1.07
C ARG A 73 7.03 -18.79 1.05
N TYR A 74 5.94 -19.51 1.21
CA TYR A 74 4.60 -18.94 1.25
C TYR A 74 4.44 -17.92 2.38
N GLU A 75 4.83 -18.30 3.60
CA GLU A 75 4.75 -17.43 4.78
C GLU A 75 5.59 -16.16 4.58
N ARG A 76 6.81 -16.30 4.04
CA ARG A 76 7.68 -15.16 3.74
C ARG A 76 7.04 -14.19 2.74
N GLU A 77 6.48 -14.71 1.64
CA GLU A 77 5.84 -13.86 0.63
C GLU A 77 4.57 -13.20 1.19
N LEU A 78 3.78 -13.93 1.96
CA LEU A 78 2.59 -13.37 2.61
C LEU A 78 2.95 -12.25 3.58
N LEU A 79 3.93 -12.47 4.47
CA LEU A 79 4.45 -11.45 5.39
C LEU A 79 4.98 -10.23 4.64
N SER A 80 5.81 -10.44 3.64
CA SER A 80 6.41 -9.37 2.85
C SER A 80 5.33 -8.48 2.20
N ASN A 81 4.34 -9.09 1.57
CA ASN A 81 3.27 -8.35 0.89
C ASN A 81 2.26 -7.72 1.86
N THR A 82 2.01 -8.33 3.02
CA THR A 82 1.13 -7.76 4.05
C THR A 82 1.67 -6.44 4.60
N TYR A 83 2.98 -6.36 4.83
CA TYR A 83 3.60 -5.14 5.37
C TYR A 83 4.06 -4.13 4.31
N PHE A 84 4.00 -4.50 3.03
CA PHE A 84 4.36 -3.61 1.92
C PHE A 84 3.16 -2.79 1.43
N HIS A 85 2.47 -2.12 2.36
CA HIS A 85 1.17 -1.48 2.14
C HIS A 85 1.06 -0.60 0.89
N SER A 86 2.05 0.24 0.61
CA SER A 86 2.00 1.15 -0.55
C SER A 86 1.92 0.40 -1.87
N ASN A 87 2.74 -0.63 -2.06
CA ASN A 87 2.73 -1.46 -3.27
C ASN A 87 1.44 -2.28 -3.38
N THR A 88 1.00 -2.89 -2.29
CA THR A 88 -0.24 -3.67 -2.26
C THR A 88 -1.45 -2.80 -2.65
N MET A 89 -1.53 -1.57 -2.15
CA MET A 89 -2.59 -0.62 -2.53
C MET A 89 -2.55 -0.25 -4.01
N VAL A 90 -1.35 -0.06 -4.58
CA VAL A 90 -1.18 0.20 -6.01
C VAL A 90 -1.61 -1.01 -6.83
N LEU A 91 -1.23 -2.23 -6.41
CA LEU A 91 -1.64 -3.47 -7.08
C LEU A 91 -3.15 -3.67 -7.06
N ILE A 92 -3.81 -3.46 -5.92
CA ILE A 92 -5.27 -3.52 -5.80
C ILE A 92 -5.95 -2.53 -6.76
N LYS A 93 -5.42 -1.30 -6.87
CA LYS A 93 -5.94 -0.30 -7.80
C LYS A 93 -5.76 -0.72 -9.27
N ARG A 94 -4.60 -1.28 -9.62
CA ARG A 94 -4.30 -1.74 -10.97
C ARG A 94 -5.11 -2.98 -11.35
N SER A 95 -5.26 -3.94 -10.42
CA SER A 95 -6.07 -5.14 -10.65
C SER A 95 -7.53 -4.81 -10.95
N LYS A 96 -8.14 -3.87 -10.21
CA LYS A 96 -9.50 -3.38 -10.51
C LYS A 96 -9.65 -2.80 -11.91
N ARG A 97 -8.58 -2.28 -12.49
CA ARG A 97 -8.58 -1.74 -13.86
C ARG A 97 -8.35 -2.82 -14.91
N TRP A 98 -7.42 -3.75 -14.66
CA TRP A 98 -6.92 -4.63 -15.70
C TRP A 98 -7.50 -6.04 -15.67
N PHE A 99 -7.88 -6.56 -14.50
CA PHE A 99 -8.50 -7.89 -14.41
C PHE A 99 -9.78 -8.01 -15.23
N PRO A 100 -10.70 -7.02 -15.24
CA PRO A 100 -11.88 -7.07 -16.11
C PRO A 100 -11.56 -7.16 -17.62
N VAL A 101 -10.36 -6.80 -18.04
CA VAL A 101 -9.88 -6.94 -19.43
C VAL A 101 -9.21 -8.30 -19.64
N ILE A 102 -8.40 -8.75 -18.68
CA ILE A 102 -7.61 -9.98 -18.79
C ILE A 102 -8.48 -11.24 -18.63
N GLU A 103 -9.37 -11.25 -17.63
CA GLU A 103 -10.20 -12.43 -17.29
C GLU A 103 -11.05 -12.96 -18.46
N PRO A 104 -11.75 -12.12 -19.25
CA PRO A 104 -12.50 -12.60 -20.41
C PRO A 104 -11.60 -13.25 -21.46
N ILE A 105 -10.39 -12.72 -21.67
CA ILE A 105 -9.41 -13.25 -22.62
C ILE A 105 -8.92 -14.62 -22.18
N LEU A 106 -8.50 -14.75 -20.91
CA LEU A 106 -8.09 -16.05 -20.35
C LEU A 106 -9.20 -17.10 -20.51
N LYS A 107 -10.43 -16.70 -20.20
CA LYS A 107 -11.61 -17.57 -20.32
C LYS A 107 -11.87 -18.00 -21.77
N GLU A 108 -11.75 -17.08 -22.73
CA GLU A 108 -11.93 -17.36 -24.17
C GLU A 108 -10.95 -18.43 -24.65
N TYR A 109 -9.71 -18.38 -24.19
CA TYR A 109 -8.66 -19.35 -24.54
C TYR A 109 -8.61 -20.58 -23.62
N GLY A 110 -9.55 -20.73 -22.69
CA GLY A 110 -9.59 -21.86 -21.76
C GLY A 110 -8.42 -21.90 -20.76
N ILE A 111 -7.79 -20.75 -20.50
CA ILE A 111 -6.68 -20.62 -19.57
C ILE A 111 -7.26 -20.41 -18.15
N PRO A 112 -6.74 -21.09 -17.13
CA PRO A 112 -7.19 -20.88 -15.75
C PRO A 112 -7.08 -19.44 -15.31
N ASP A 113 -8.10 -18.93 -14.62
CA ASP A 113 -8.21 -17.52 -14.20
C ASP A 113 -7.03 -17.06 -13.33
N ASP A 114 -6.44 -17.96 -12.55
CA ASP A 114 -5.30 -17.65 -11.69
C ASP A 114 -4.08 -17.13 -12.46
N PHE A 115 -3.97 -17.41 -13.76
CA PHE A 115 -2.88 -16.89 -14.59
C PHE A 115 -2.85 -15.35 -14.69
N LYS A 116 -3.95 -14.66 -14.40
CA LYS A 116 -3.95 -13.18 -14.30
C LYS A 116 -2.95 -12.67 -13.26
N TYR A 117 -2.68 -13.45 -12.20
CA TYR A 117 -1.70 -13.08 -11.19
C TYR A 117 -0.25 -13.15 -11.67
N LEU A 118 0.01 -13.83 -12.80
CA LEU A 118 1.34 -13.82 -13.41
C LEU A 118 1.73 -12.42 -13.86
N CYS A 119 0.80 -11.65 -14.45
CA CYS A 119 1.05 -10.24 -14.81
C CYS A 119 1.36 -9.38 -13.58
N VAL A 120 0.80 -9.73 -12.41
CA VAL A 120 1.10 -9.02 -11.15
C VAL A 120 2.55 -9.25 -10.77
N ILE A 121 3.01 -10.49 -10.83
CA ILE A 121 4.38 -10.89 -10.44
C ILE A 121 5.40 -10.31 -11.43
N GLU A 122 5.14 -10.39 -12.73
CA GLU A 122 6.09 -10.05 -13.79
C GLU A 122 6.27 -8.53 -13.98
N SER A 123 5.19 -7.75 -13.89
CA SER A 123 5.23 -6.33 -14.24
C SER A 123 4.51 -5.41 -13.26
N TYR A 124 3.95 -5.92 -12.16
CA TYR A 124 3.05 -5.16 -11.30
C TYR A 124 1.87 -4.54 -12.07
N LEU A 125 1.34 -5.25 -13.09
CA LEU A 125 0.30 -4.76 -14.02
C LEU A 125 0.68 -3.40 -14.64
N SER A 126 1.89 -3.30 -15.17
CA SER A 126 2.42 -2.10 -15.82
C SER A 126 3.05 -2.45 -17.16
N ASN A 127 2.86 -1.57 -18.14
CA ASN A 127 3.56 -1.66 -19.42
C ASN A 127 4.99 -1.11 -19.27
N VAL A 128 5.90 -1.96 -18.83
CA VAL A 128 7.31 -1.62 -18.57
C VAL A 128 8.24 -2.48 -19.41
N VAL A 129 9.47 -2.02 -19.54
CA VAL A 129 10.57 -2.80 -20.12
C VAL A 129 11.59 -3.05 -19.03
N SER A 130 11.95 -4.32 -18.84
CA SER A 130 12.99 -4.71 -17.90
C SER A 130 14.39 -4.35 -18.42
N PRO A 131 15.42 -4.28 -17.57
CA PRO A 131 16.80 -4.08 -17.99
C PRO A 131 17.29 -5.13 -19.00
N ALA A 132 16.72 -6.34 -18.98
CA ALA A 132 17.04 -7.42 -19.92
C ALA A 132 16.26 -7.32 -21.25
N GLY A 133 15.31 -6.35 -21.38
CA GLY A 133 14.52 -6.15 -22.59
C GLY A 133 13.20 -6.94 -22.66
N ALA A 134 12.79 -7.58 -21.57
CA ALA A 134 11.43 -8.12 -21.46
C ALA A 134 10.42 -6.97 -21.39
N ALA A 135 9.25 -7.10 -22.03
CA ALA A 135 8.29 -6.02 -22.16
C ALA A 135 6.83 -6.45 -21.97
N GLY A 136 6.00 -5.46 -21.60
CA GLY A 136 4.56 -5.62 -21.43
C GLY A 136 4.15 -6.22 -20.10
N PHE A 137 2.87 -6.52 -19.94
CA PHE A 137 2.33 -7.11 -18.71
C PHE A 137 2.91 -8.48 -18.39
N TRP A 138 3.19 -9.28 -19.41
CA TRP A 138 3.67 -10.65 -19.30
C TRP A 138 5.19 -10.76 -19.40
N GLN A 139 5.90 -9.65 -19.57
CA GLN A 139 7.36 -9.58 -19.63
C GLN A 139 7.99 -10.57 -20.61
N PHE A 140 7.43 -10.66 -21.83
CA PHE A 140 8.04 -11.46 -22.87
C PHE A 140 9.37 -10.87 -23.37
N MET A 141 10.36 -11.72 -23.52
CA MET A 141 11.57 -11.38 -24.28
C MET A 141 11.22 -11.28 -25.77
N LYS A 142 11.96 -10.45 -26.51
CA LYS A 142 11.71 -10.25 -27.93
C LYS A 142 11.79 -11.55 -28.74
N SER A 143 12.81 -12.38 -28.48
CA SER A 143 12.97 -13.69 -29.15
C SER A 143 11.77 -14.59 -28.87
N THR A 144 11.40 -14.76 -27.62
CA THR A 144 10.28 -15.61 -27.23
C THR A 144 8.96 -15.12 -27.85
N ALA A 145 8.71 -13.82 -27.84
CA ALA A 145 7.51 -13.27 -28.45
C ALA A 145 7.44 -13.55 -29.97
N GLN A 146 8.58 -13.48 -30.67
CA GLN A 146 8.66 -13.79 -32.09
C GLN A 146 8.48 -15.30 -32.36
N GLU A 147 8.90 -16.19 -31.46
CA GLU A 147 8.65 -17.64 -31.57
C GLU A 147 7.15 -17.98 -31.49
N TYR A 148 6.36 -17.10 -30.85
CA TYR A 148 4.89 -17.19 -30.77
C TYR A 148 4.18 -16.26 -31.74
N ASP A 149 4.82 -15.88 -32.85
CA ASP A 149 4.26 -15.05 -33.92
C ASP A 149 3.77 -13.67 -33.51
N LEU A 150 4.24 -13.12 -32.37
CA LEU A 150 3.97 -11.74 -32.00
C LEU A 150 4.79 -10.78 -32.86
N GLU A 151 4.11 -9.86 -33.52
CA GLU A 151 4.76 -8.86 -34.38
C GLU A 151 5.53 -7.85 -33.51
N ILE A 152 6.84 -7.73 -33.80
CA ILE A 152 7.71 -6.76 -33.15
C ILE A 152 8.60 -6.12 -34.22
N ASN A 153 8.27 -4.89 -34.56
CA ASN A 153 9.02 -4.07 -35.52
C ASN A 153 9.21 -2.64 -34.95
N LYS A 154 9.60 -1.67 -35.80
CA LYS A 154 9.82 -0.29 -35.35
C LYS A 154 8.52 0.47 -35.04
N ASP A 155 7.39 0.03 -35.54
CA ASP A 155 6.10 0.71 -35.47
C ASP A 155 5.12 -0.03 -34.54
N VAL A 156 5.28 -1.34 -34.38
CA VAL A 156 4.40 -2.22 -33.59
C VAL A 156 5.23 -3.11 -32.67
N ASP A 157 4.79 -3.24 -31.43
CA ASP A 157 5.30 -4.23 -30.47
C ASP A 157 4.11 -4.86 -29.74
N MET A 158 3.73 -6.06 -30.17
CA MET A 158 2.55 -6.76 -29.65
C MET A 158 2.72 -7.29 -28.21
N ARG A 159 3.91 -7.18 -27.63
CA ARG A 159 4.11 -7.52 -26.19
C ARG A 159 3.36 -6.55 -25.26
N TYR A 160 2.90 -5.43 -25.77
CA TYR A 160 2.12 -4.42 -25.03
C TYR A 160 0.60 -4.56 -25.19
N ASN A 161 0.16 -5.48 -26.02
CA ASN A 161 -1.27 -5.73 -26.27
C ASN A 161 -1.87 -6.69 -25.25
#